data_8ddfbd16a3e024edc38c767165534c75
#
_entry.id   8ddfbd16a3e024edc38c767165534c75
#
_cell.length_a   1.000
_cell.length_b   1.000
_cell.length_c   1.000
_cell.angle_alpha   90.00
_cell.angle_beta   90.00
_cell.angle_gamma   90.00
#
_symmetry.space_group_name_H-M   'P 1'
#
loop_
_entity.id
_entity.type
_entity.pdbx_description
1 polymer ?
#
loop_
_entity_poly.entity_id
_entity_poly.type
_entity_poly.pdbx_seq_one_letter_code
_entity_poly.pdbx_strand_id
1 'polypeptide(L)'
;GSKFTDEAFVKALTETQHLFTETKIFNEDFNSVTNEDAREYYISGDAAAFIGGNWDESYIAATLKDSDEEKFNNIGFAVLPQPADATEDPDSQNIGLGYAVAINPKVADDPDKLAAAIDLAQEITGPAFSTYVAENYALSGLTKTDDVDLSKFDQVTQDFYNYSYVDTTKCEIYDSYINSAVWDVLNTDL
;
A
#
# COMPACT_ATOMS: atom_id res chain seq x y z
N GLY A 1 -27.82 1.57 5.84
CA GLY A 1 -26.38 1.84 5.76
C GLY A 1 -25.73 1.58 7.10
N SER A 2 -24.44 1.31 7.10
CA SER A 2 -23.65 1.05 8.30
C SER A 2 -23.53 2.32 9.16
N LYS A 3 -23.43 2.13 10.46
CA LYS A 3 -23.29 3.21 11.46
C LYS A 3 -22.04 2.96 12.30
N PHE A 4 -21.43 4.02 12.80
CA PHE A 4 -20.30 3.93 13.74
C PHE A 4 -20.66 3.27 15.08
N THR A 5 -21.96 3.12 15.36
CA THR A 5 -22.47 2.43 16.55
C THR A 5 -22.79 0.96 16.30
N ASP A 6 -22.58 0.44 15.10
CA ASP A 6 -22.77 -0.97 14.81
C ASP A 6 -21.71 -1.80 15.55
N GLU A 7 -22.11 -2.96 16.05
CA GLU A 7 -21.27 -3.81 16.90
C GLU A 7 -19.89 -4.11 16.29
N ALA A 8 -19.84 -4.42 15.00
CA ALA A 8 -18.59 -4.71 14.31
C ALA A 8 -17.63 -3.50 14.30
N PHE A 9 -18.19 -2.28 14.12
CA PHE A 9 -17.38 -1.07 14.12
C PHE A 9 -16.86 -0.72 15.51
N VAL A 10 -17.73 -0.82 16.53
CA VAL A 10 -17.34 -0.61 17.94
C VAL A 10 -16.25 -1.60 18.35
N LYS A 11 -16.39 -2.87 17.95
CA LYS A 11 -15.38 -3.90 18.22
C LYS A 11 -14.05 -3.54 17.56
N ALA A 12 -14.02 -3.18 16.29
CA ALA A 12 -12.79 -2.78 15.59
C ALA A 12 -12.10 -1.60 16.28
N LEU A 13 -12.84 -0.57 16.69
CA LEU A 13 -12.28 0.55 17.46
C LEU A 13 -11.75 0.12 18.83
N THR A 14 -12.43 -0.79 19.52
CA THR A 14 -11.97 -1.30 20.83
C THR A 14 -10.66 -2.08 20.69
N GLU A 15 -10.53 -2.93 19.68
CA GLU A 15 -9.30 -3.65 19.40
C GLU A 15 -8.17 -2.69 19.01
N THR A 16 -8.45 -1.69 18.18
CA THR A 16 -7.50 -0.65 17.83
C THR A 16 -7.03 0.10 19.08
N GLN A 17 -7.93 0.53 19.95
CA GLN A 17 -7.59 1.17 21.22
C GLN A 17 -6.70 0.27 22.07
N HIS A 18 -7.05 -1.01 22.21
CA HIS A 18 -6.25 -1.99 22.94
C HIS A 18 -4.81 -2.08 22.41
N LEU A 19 -4.66 -2.19 21.09
CA LEU A 19 -3.34 -2.21 20.44
C LEU A 19 -2.50 -0.97 20.79
N PHE A 20 -3.08 0.22 20.75
CA PHE A 20 -2.35 1.47 21.00
C PHE A 20 -2.08 1.75 22.48
N THR A 21 -2.97 1.35 23.38
CA THR A 21 -2.88 1.77 24.78
C THR A 21 -2.34 0.68 25.73
N GLU A 22 -2.55 -0.59 25.41
CA GLU A 22 -2.29 -1.67 26.36
C GLU A 22 -1.15 -2.60 25.93
N THR A 23 -0.99 -2.89 24.63
CA THR A 23 0.01 -3.86 24.16
C THR A 23 1.43 -3.32 24.15
N LYS A 24 1.59 -2.00 24.08
CA LYS A 24 2.90 -1.32 23.97
C LYS A 24 3.75 -1.79 22.79
N ILE A 25 3.11 -2.23 21.72
CA ILE A 25 3.79 -2.63 20.49
C ILE A 25 4.22 -1.44 19.64
N PHE A 26 3.61 -0.28 19.86
CA PHE A 26 3.97 0.97 19.18
C PHE A 26 4.95 1.79 20.01
N ASN A 27 5.72 2.62 19.34
CA ASN A 27 6.62 3.58 19.97
C ASN A 27 5.84 4.55 20.88
N GLU A 28 6.48 5.08 21.92
CA GLU A 28 5.81 6.04 22.84
C GLU A 28 5.37 7.32 22.17
N ASP A 29 6.03 7.71 21.08
CA ASP A 29 5.80 8.90 20.28
C ASP A 29 4.91 8.67 19.04
N PHE A 30 4.23 7.52 18.96
CA PHE A 30 3.46 7.10 17.75
C PHE A 30 2.49 8.16 17.21
N ASN A 31 1.96 9.06 18.06
CA ASN A 31 1.07 10.14 17.65
C ASN A 31 1.77 11.28 16.88
N SER A 32 3.09 11.35 16.94
CA SER A 32 3.90 12.38 16.28
C SER A 32 4.83 11.85 15.20
N VAL A 33 4.92 10.53 15.06
CA VAL A 33 5.74 9.86 14.05
C VAL A 33 5.07 9.98 12.68
N THR A 34 5.82 10.47 11.70
CA THR A 34 5.37 10.47 10.32
C THR A 34 5.54 9.10 9.67
N ASN A 35 4.96 8.88 8.49
CA ASN A 35 5.18 7.65 7.74
C ASN A 35 6.67 7.47 7.39
N GLU A 36 7.33 8.54 7.04
CA GLU A 36 8.77 8.57 6.73
C GLU A 36 9.61 8.18 7.96
N ASP A 37 9.30 8.73 9.13
CA ASP A 37 10.02 8.39 10.37
C ASP A 37 9.80 6.92 10.76
N ALA A 38 8.57 6.42 10.67
CA ALA A 38 8.25 5.02 10.97
C ALA A 38 9.01 4.06 10.04
N ARG A 39 9.14 4.40 8.76
CA ARG A 39 9.94 3.66 7.79
C ARG A 39 11.42 3.67 8.15
N GLU A 40 11.97 4.82 8.57
CA GLU A 40 13.37 4.93 9.01
C GLU A 40 13.64 4.11 10.29
N TYR A 41 12.70 4.04 11.23
CA TYR A 41 12.82 3.14 12.39
C TYR A 41 12.93 1.67 11.99
N TYR A 42 12.19 1.25 10.96
CA TYR A 42 12.32 -0.10 10.42
C TYR A 42 13.66 -0.30 9.72
N ILE A 43 14.10 0.64 8.90
CA ILE A 43 15.39 0.58 8.18
C ILE A 43 16.57 0.56 9.15
N SER A 44 16.55 1.38 10.20
CA SER A 44 17.62 1.41 11.24
C SER A 44 17.62 0.16 12.12
N GLY A 45 16.49 -0.54 12.27
CA GLY A 45 16.31 -1.69 13.13
C GLY A 45 15.77 -1.34 14.51
N ASP A 46 15.32 -0.11 14.70
CA ASP A 46 14.65 0.33 15.92
C ASP A 46 13.20 -0.18 16.01
N ALA A 47 12.62 -0.56 14.88
CA ALA A 47 11.34 -1.25 14.77
C ALA A 47 11.51 -2.61 14.07
N ALA A 48 10.91 -3.65 14.65
CA ALA A 48 10.91 -5.00 14.08
C ALA A 48 9.90 -5.18 12.94
N ALA A 49 8.87 -4.32 12.90
CA ALA A 49 7.83 -4.33 11.88
C ALA A 49 7.41 -2.90 11.56
N PHE A 50 6.92 -2.71 10.36
CA PHE A 50 6.42 -1.44 9.85
C PHE A 50 5.06 -1.68 9.17
N ILE A 51 4.07 -0.86 9.49
CA ILE A 51 2.77 -0.87 8.84
C ILE A 51 2.80 0.19 7.75
N GLY A 52 2.78 -0.23 6.51
CA GLY A 52 2.88 0.66 5.35
C GLY A 52 2.16 0.11 4.13
N GLY A 53 2.39 0.74 3.01
CA GLY A 53 1.85 0.32 1.74
C GLY A 53 2.94 -0.13 0.76
N ASN A 54 2.51 -0.61 -0.39
CA ASN A 54 3.42 -1.05 -1.45
C ASN A 54 4.36 0.06 -1.97
N TRP A 55 4.03 1.32 -1.74
CA TRP A 55 4.90 2.46 -2.06
C TRP A 55 6.14 2.56 -1.15
N ASP A 56 6.09 2.00 0.06
CA ASP A 56 7.21 1.99 1.00
C ASP A 56 8.22 0.89 0.67
N GLU A 57 7.75 -0.23 0.11
CA GLU A 57 8.59 -1.37 -0.24
C GLU A 57 9.77 -0.98 -1.11
N SER A 58 9.53 -0.24 -2.19
CA SER A 58 10.58 0.18 -3.13
C SER A 58 11.67 1.01 -2.46
N TYR A 59 11.29 1.89 -1.54
CA TYR A 59 12.23 2.72 -0.80
C TYR A 59 13.05 1.90 0.20
N ILE A 60 12.40 1.03 0.95
CA ILE A 60 13.04 0.15 1.93
C ILE A 60 14.00 -0.79 1.22
N ALA A 61 13.54 -1.44 0.15
CA ALA A 61 14.34 -2.36 -0.64
C ALA A 61 15.57 -1.67 -1.24
N ALA A 62 15.40 -0.52 -1.89
CA ALA A 62 16.52 0.22 -2.48
C ALA A 62 17.53 0.65 -1.41
N THR A 63 17.07 1.09 -0.24
CA THR A 63 17.96 1.54 0.82
C THR A 63 18.75 0.39 1.46
N LEU A 64 18.10 -0.73 1.75
CA LEU A 64 18.73 -1.86 2.42
C LEU A 64 19.59 -2.71 1.48
N LYS A 65 19.20 -2.87 0.22
CA LYS A 65 19.93 -3.70 -0.75
C LYS A 65 21.39 -3.28 -0.90
N ASP A 66 21.65 -1.98 -0.84
CA ASP A 66 23.00 -1.42 -1.00
C ASP A 66 23.72 -1.21 0.35
N SER A 67 22.99 -1.07 1.45
CA SER A 67 23.56 -0.72 2.77
C SER A 67 23.63 -1.90 3.74
N ASP A 68 22.72 -2.86 3.67
CA ASP A 68 22.62 -4.02 4.56
C ASP A 68 21.91 -5.19 3.84
N GLU A 69 22.70 -5.93 3.06
CA GLU A 69 22.20 -7.08 2.29
C GLU A 69 21.60 -8.19 3.17
N GLU A 70 22.12 -8.41 4.37
CA GLU A 70 21.57 -9.41 5.29
C GLU A 70 20.17 -9.01 5.73
N LYS A 71 19.98 -7.75 6.12
CA LYS A 71 18.68 -7.23 6.51
C LYS A 71 17.71 -7.21 5.34
N PHE A 72 18.17 -6.81 4.14
CA PHE A 72 17.37 -6.88 2.94
C PHE A 72 16.82 -8.28 2.69
N ASN A 73 17.67 -9.30 2.72
CA ASN A 73 17.26 -10.69 2.47
C ASN A 73 16.36 -11.29 3.56
N ASN A 74 16.23 -10.64 4.71
CA ASN A 74 15.35 -11.03 5.81
C ASN A 74 14.02 -10.25 5.87
N ILE A 75 13.73 -9.41 4.89
CA ILE A 75 12.42 -8.74 4.80
C ILE A 75 11.34 -9.78 4.53
N GLY A 76 10.27 -9.73 5.32
CA GLY A 76 9.07 -10.54 5.14
C GLY A 76 7.82 -9.67 5.07
N PHE A 77 6.76 -10.22 4.52
CA PHE A 77 5.47 -9.55 4.35
C PHE A 77 4.36 -10.32 5.06
N ALA A 78 3.45 -9.62 5.70
CA ALA A 78 2.31 -10.22 6.38
C ALA A 78 1.11 -9.27 6.38
N VAL A 79 -0.09 -9.81 6.37
CA VAL A 79 -1.31 -9.04 6.65
C VAL A 79 -1.38 -8.75 8.15
N LEU A 80 -2.06 -7.67 8.52
CA LEU A 80 -2.34 -7.40 9.93
C LEU A 80 -3.21 -8.53 10.50
N PRO A 81 -2.81 -9.11 11.64
CA PRO A 81 -3.59 -10.15 12.28
C PRO A 81 -5.01 -9.67 12.59
N GLN A 82 -5.98 -10.50 12.25
CA GLN A 82 -7.38 -10.23 12.59
C GLN A 82 -7.71 -10.79 13.98
N PRO A 83 -8.75 -10.24 14.67
CA PRO A 83 -9.28 -10.84 15.90
C PRO A 83 -9.65 -12.31 15.68
N ALA A 84 -9.44 -13.15 16.70
CA ALA A 84 -9.64 -14.60 16.60
C ALA A 84 -11.08 -15.03 16.26
N ASP A 85 -12.05 -14.16 16.44
CA ASP A 85 -13.46 -14.36 16.13
C ASP A 85 -13.91 -13.54 14.89
N ALA A 86 -12.96 -13.00 14.10
CA ALA A 86 -13.27 -12.41 12.81
C ALA A 86 -13.87 -13.46 11.87
N THR A 87 -14.86 -13.05 11.10
CA THR A 87 -15.57 -13.93 10.14
C THR A 87 -15.05 -13.75 8.72
N GLU A 88 -14.22 -12.74 8.51
CA GLU A 88 -13.61 -12.43 7.23
C GLU A 88 -12.38 -13.30 6.98
N ASP A 89 -11.94 -13.31 5.74
CA ASP A 89 -10.74 -14.00 5.33
C ASP A 89 -9.50 -13.43 6.06
N PRO A 90 -8.77 -14.24 6.84
CA PRO A 90 -7.60 -13.77 7.59
C PRO A 90 -6.47 -13.26 6.70
N ASP A 91 -6.43 -13.68 5.44
CA ASP A 91 -5.42 -13.27 4.46
C ASP A 91 -5.88 -12.08 3.61
N SER A 92 -6.93 -11.37 4.02
CA SER A 92 -7.40 -10.20 3.29
C SER A 92 -6.52 -8.96 3.55
N GLN A 93 -6.25 -8.21 2.49
CA GLN A 93 -5.56 -6.93 2.56
C GLN A 93 -6.37 -5.82 1.89
N ASN A 94 -6.18 -4.60 2.37
CA ASN A 94 -6.79 -3.43 1.76
C ASN A 94 -6.08 -3.08 0.45
N ILE A 95 -6.88 -2.85 -0.60
CA ILE A 95 -6.38 -2.43 -1.91
C ILE A 95 -7.22 -1.24 -2.41
N GLY A 96 -6.56 -0.25 -2.98
CA GLY A 96 -7.21 0.88 -3.63
C GLY A 96 -6.46 1.33 -4.87
N LEU A 97 -7.10 2.17 -5.68
CA LEU A 97 -6.44 2.86 -6.77
C LEU A 97 -5.47 3.89 -6.18
N GLY A 98 -4.17 3.67 -6.35
CA GLY A 98 -3.15 4.61 -5.91
C GLY A 98 -3.16 5.89 -6.75
N TYR A 99 -3.08 5.74 -8.06
CA TYR A 99 -3.03 6.86 -9.01
C TYR A 99 -3.89 6.59 -10.24
N ALA A 100 -4.39 7.67 -10.82
CA ALA A 100 -5.08 7.65 -12.11
C ALA A 100 -4.49 8.72 -13.03
N VAL A 101 -4.45 8.44 -14.32
CA VAL A 101 -4.05 9.42 -15.32
C VAL A 101 -5.29 10.13 -15.83
N ALA A 102 -5.34 11.44 -15.65
CA ALA A 102 -6.42 12.28 -16.14
C ALA A 102 -5.93 13.18 -17.27
N ILE A 103 -6.67 13.21 -18.37
CA ILE A 103 -6.41 14.12 -19.50
C ILE A 103 -7.20 15.40 -19.27
N ASN A 104 -6.52 16.55 -19.32
CA ASN A 104 -7.18 17.84 -19.16
C ASN A 104 -8.18 18.08 -20.32
N PRO A 105 -9.46 18.37 -20.05
CA PRO A 105 -10.46 18.56 -21.10
C PRO A 105 -10.15 19.70 -22.07
N LYS A 106 -9.32 20.68 -21.70
CA LYS A 106 -8.89 21.77 -22.58
C LYS A 106 -8.08 21.31 -23.80
N VAL A 107 -7.51 20.11 -23.77
CA VAL A 107 -6.81 19.59 -24.96
C VAL A 107 -7.75 19.02 -26.00
N ALA A 108 -9.04 18.87 -25.69
CA ALA A 108 -10.05 18.34 -26.62
C ALA A 108 -10.30 19.26 -27.84
N ASP A 109 -9.98 20.55 -27.72
CA ASP A 109 -10.12 21.53 -28.80
C ASP A 109 -8.99 21.42 -29.85
N ASP A 110 -7.93 20.65 -29.55
CA ASP A 110 -6.78 20.42 -30.43
C ASP A 110 -6.62 18.90 -30.64
N PRO A 111 -7.06 18.37 -31.79
CA PRO A 111 -7.06 16.92 -32.04
C PRO A 111 -5.67 16.27 -31.94
N ASP A 112 -4.62 16.98 -32.35
CA ASP A 112 -3.25 16.44 -32.31
C ASP A 112 -2.75 16.34 -30.87
N LYS A 113 -3.02 17.35 -30.04
CA LYS A 113 -2.70 17.29 -28.61
C LYS A 113 -3.53 16.24 -27.88
N LEU A 114 -4.81 16.11 -28.22
CA LEU A 114 -5.65 15.08 -27.62
C LEU A 114 -5.12 13.68 -27.95
N ALA A 115 -4.76 13.43 -29.20
CA ALA A 115 -4.19 12.15 -29.62
C ALA A 115 -2.89 11.86 -28.85
N ALA A 116 -1.97 12.81 -28.81
CA ALA A 116 -0.70 12.65 -28.07
C ALA A 116 -0.92 12.43 -26.56
N ALA A 117 -1.91 13.09 -25.95
CA ALA A 117 -2.24 12.90 -24.54
C ALA A 117 -2.83 11.51 -24.28
N ILE A 118 -3.65 11.00 -25.19
CA ILE A 118 -4.21 9.63 -25.12
C ILE A 118 -3.08 8.61 -25.26
N ASP A 119 -2.22 8.77 -26.26
CA ASP A 119 -1.09 7.86 -26.50
C ASP A 119 -0.17 7.81 -25.28
N LEU A 120 0.16 8.97 -24.69
CA LEU A 120 0.96 9.03 -23.47
C LEU A 120 0.26 8.35 -22.29
N ALA A 121 -1.03 8.59 -22.10
CA ALA A 121 -1.81 7.96 -21.02
C ALA A 121 -1.82 6.43 -21.19
N GLN A 122 -2.00 5.93 -22.40
CA GLN A 122 -1.96 4.49 -22.69
C GLN A 122 -0.57 3.90 -22.45
N GLU A 123 0.48 4.60 -22.83
CA GLU A 123 1.86 4.14 -22.62
C GLU A 123 2.19 4.01 -21.13
N ILE A 124 1.95 5.05 -20.32
CA ILE A 124 2.27 5.05 -18.89
C ILE A 124 1.34 4.19 -18.02
N THR A 125 0.20 3.76 -18.55
CA THR A 125 -0.70 2.80 -17.88
C THR A 125 -0.64 1.40 -18.50
N GLY A 126 0.18 1.23 -19.52
CA GLY A 126 0.28 0.01 -20.29
C GLY A 126 1.25 -1.03 -19.68
N PRO A 127 1.17 -2.27 -20.17
CA PRO A 127 2.00 -3.37 -19.65
C PRO A 127 3.49 -3.16 -19.86
N ALA A 128 3.90 -2.51 -20.94
CA ALA A 128 5.31 -2.24 -21.22
C ALA A 128 5.94 -1.32 -20.16
N PHE A 129 5.24 -0.25 -19.77
CA PHE A 129 5.69 0.62 -18.71
C PHE A 129 5.64 -0.07 -17.34
N SER A 130 4.61 -0.87 -17.07
CA SER A 130 4.51 -1.66 -15.85
C SER A 130 5.68 -2.63 -15.70
N THR A 131 6.03 -3.32 -16.78
CA THR A 131 7.21 -4.22 -16.81
C THR A 131 8.51 -3.44 -16.59
N TYR A 132 8.67 -2.29 -17.25
CA TYR A 132 9.85 -1.43 -17.08
C TYR A 132 10.02 -0.96 -15.62
N VAL A 133 8.93 -0.54 -14.99
CA VAL A 133 8.97 -0.11 -13.57
C VAL A 133 9.29 -1.28 -12.66
N ALA A 134 8.68 -2.44 -12.87
CA ALA A 134 8.98 -3.64 -12.10
C ALA A 134 10.46 -4.03 -12.20
N GLU A 135 11.05 -3.96 -13.39
CA GLU A 135 12.44 -4.34 -13.64
C GLU A 135 13.47 -3.33 -13.09
N ASN A 136 13.09 -2.08 -12.88
CA ASN A 136 14.03 -1.01 -12.51
C ASN A 136 13.81 -0.38 -11.14
N TYR A 137 12.59 -0.48 -10.59
CA TYR A 137 12.19 0.30 -9.40
C TYR A 137 11.46 -0.51 -8.35
N ALA A 138 11.47 -1.83 -8.45
CA ALA A 138 10.62 -2.74 -7.68
C ALA A 138 9.11 -2.64 -8.04
N LEU A 139 8.30 -3.56 -7.50
CA LEU A 139 6.91 -3.79 -7.95
C LEU A 139 5.89 -2.85 -7.29
N SER A 140 6.24 -1.61 -7.03
CA SER A 140 5.33 -0.69 -6.37
C SER A 140 4.19 -0.22 -7.29
N GLY A 141 2.97 -0.56 -6.92
CA GLY A 141 1.79 0.21 -7.30
C GLY A 141 1.30 0.11 -8.74
N LEU A 142 1.85 -0.75 -9.55
CA LEU A 142 1.42 -0.88 -10.92
C LEU A 142 0.52 -2.07 -11.17
N THR A 143 -0.20 -1.99 -12.26
CA THR A 143 -1.12 -3.02 -12.70
C THR A 143 -0.43 -4.39 -12.72
N LYS A 144 -1.07 -5.39 -12.11
CA LYS A 144 -0.65 -6.78 -12.30
C LYS A 144 -0.49 -7.05 -13.80
N THR A 145 0.67 -7.56 -14.17
CA THR A 145 0.93 -7.98 -15.54
C THR A 145 1.42 -9.43 -15.54
N ASP A 146 0.83 -10.24 -16.39
CA ASP A 146 1.25 -11.64 -16.58
C ASP A 146 2.56 -11.74 -17.37
N ASP A 147 3.05 -10.61 -17.89
CA ASP A 147 4.27 -10.53 -18.70
C ASP A 147 5.54 -10.31 -17.87
N VAL A 148 5.42 -10.10 -16.54
CA VAL A 148 6.59 -9.95 -15.68
C VAL A 148 7.24 -11.31 -15.40
N ASP A 149 8.48 -11.45 -15.84
CA ASP A 149 9.29 -12.63 -15.54
C ASP A 149 9.92 -12.49 -14.14
N LEU A 150 9.22 -13.02 -13.13
CA LEU A 150 9.66 -12.94 -11.73
C LEU A 150 11.02 -13.58 -11.46
N SER A 151 11.47 -14.50 -12.30
CA SER A 151 12.77 -15.17 -12.11
C SER A 151 13.98 -14.22 -12.26
N LYS A 152 13.77 -13.02 -12.79
CA LYS A 152 14.79 -11.98 -12.93
C LYS A 152 15.00 -11.13 -11.68
N PHE A 153 14.10 -11.24 -10.70
CA PHE A 153 14.13 -10.44 -9.49
C PHE A 153 14.77 -11.18 -8.33
N ASP A 154 15.23 -10.44 -7.33
CA ASP A 154 15.63 -11.02 -6.06
C ASP A 154 14.43 -11.64 -5.32
N GLN A 155 14.73 -12.48 -4.31
CA GLN A 155 13.70 -13.23 -3.60
C GLN A 155 12.71 -12.32 -2.88
N VAL A 156 13.17 -11.22 -2.31
CA VAL A 156 12.31 -10.25 -1.58
C VAL A 156 11.26 -9.65 -2.52
N THR A 157 11.67 -9.25 -3.72
CA THR A 157 10.77 -8.73 -4.74
C THR A 157 9.77 -9.79 -5.22
N GLN A 158 10.21 -11.04 -5.39
CA GLN A 158 9.30 -12.15 -5.74
C GLN A 158 8.28 -12.40 -4.63
N ASP A 159 8.71 -12.43 -3.37
CA ASP A 159 7.85 -12.63 -2.20
C ASP A 159 6.83 -11.49 -2.07
N PHE A 160 7.27 -10.26 -2.29
CA PHE A 160 6.38 -9.09 -2.30
C PHE A 160 5.31 -9.18 -3.40
N TYR A 161 5.70 -9.59 -4.61
CA TYR A 161 4.76 -9.79 -5.70
C TYR A 161 3.72 -10.86 -5.36
N ASN A 162 4.17 -12.01 -4.88
CA ASN A 162 3.28 -13.11 -4.51
C ASN A 162 2.31 -12.67 -3.40
N TYR A 163 2.82 -12.05 -2.34
CA TYR A 163 2.01 -11.49 -1.27
C TYR A 163 0.99 -10.48 -1.81
N SER A 164 1.42 -9.52 -2.64
CA SER A 164 0.57 -8.42 -3.09
C SER A 164 -0.47 -8.84 -4.13
N TYR A 165 -0.20 -9.84 -4.95
CA TYR A 165 -1.02 -10.15 -6.13
C TYR A 165 -1.57 -11.58 -6.19
N VAL A 166 -1.01 -12.51 -5.45
CA VAL A 166 -1.34 -13.94 -5.56
C VAL A 166 -1.96 -14.48 -4.26
N ASP A 167 -1.27 -14.32 -3.13
CA ASP A 167 -1.55 -15.06 -1.91
C ASP A 167 -2.63 -14.43 -1.02
N THR A 168 -3.00 -13.17 -1.26
CA THR A 168 -3.95 -12.46 -0.42
C THR A 168 -5.26 -12.14 -1.12
N THR A 169 -6.36 -12.22 -0.39
CA THR A 169 -7.67 -11.73 -0.81
C THR A 169 -7.68 -10.20 -0.73
N LYS A 170 -8.29 -9.55 -1.70
CA LYS A 170 -8.29 -8.09 -1.80
C LYS A 170 -9.63 -7.51 -1.39
N CYS A 171 -9.58 -6.60 -0.43
CA CYS A 171 -10.71 -5.77 -0.02
C CYS A 171 -10.49 -4.34 -0.48
N GLU A 172 -11.51 -3.72 -1.06
CA GLU A 172 -11.39 -2.31 -1.44
C GLU A 172 -11.28 -1.42 -0.19
N ILE A 173 -10.40 -0.44 -0.27
CA ILE A 173 -10.20 0.50 0.83
C ILE A 173 -11.44 1.37 1.05
N TYR A 174 -11.63 1.73 2.30
CA TYR A 174 -12.81 2.44 2.76
C TYR A 174 -12.97 3.84 2.12
N ASP A 175 -11.88 4.54 1.90
CA ASP A 175 -11.85 5.84 1.25
C ASP A 175 -12.32 5.83 -0.22
N SER A 176 -12.35 4.67 -0.88
CA SER A 176 -12.98 4.53 -2.20
C SER A 176 -14.50 4.74 -2.20
N TYR A 177 -15.14 4.61 -1.04
CA TYR A 177 -16.61 4.67 -0.88
C TYR A 177 -17.11 5.86 -0.08
N ILE A 178 -16.25 6.53 0.68
CA ILE A 178 -16.64 7.61 1.56
C ILE A 178 -16.64 8.93 0.79
N ASN A 179 -17.70 9.72 0.98
CA ASN A 179 -17.73 11.09 0.51
C ASN A 179 -16.62 11.92 1.21
N SER A 180 -15.91 12.76 0.46
CA SER A 180 -14.81 13.57 0.97
C SER A 180 -15.18 14.40 2.22
N ALA A 181 -16.41 14.93 2.28
CA ALA A 181 -16.88 15.68 3.45
C ALA A 181 -16.97 14.83 4.72
N VAL A 182 -17.28 13.54 4.59
CA VAL A 182 -17.27 12.59 5.73
C VAL A 182 -15.84 12.26 6.12
N TRP A 183 -14.96 12.11 5.13
CA TRP A 183 -13.54 11.87 5.35
C TRP A 183 -12.87 13.02 6.10
N ASP A 184 -13.19 14.26 5.74
CA ASP A 184 -12.68 15.45 6.42
C ASP A 184 -13.08 15.47 7.91
N VAL A 185 -14.31 15.09 8.24
CA VAL A 185 -14.78 14.99 9.65
C VAL A 185 -14.03 13.88 10.39
N LEU A 186 -13.84 12.71 9.77
CA LEU A 186 -13.12 11.59 10.39
C LEU A 186 -11.66 11.98 10.71
N ASN A 187 -11.01 12.74 9.87
CA ASN A 187 -9.62 13.15 10.07
C ASN A 187 -9.42 14.33 11.04
N THR A 188 -10.48 15.09 11.33
CA THR A 188 -10.37 16.29 12.16
C THR A 188 -10.99 16.13 13.54
N ASP A 189 -11.98 15.25 13.70
CA ASP A 189 -12.83 15.15 14.89
C ASP A 189 -12.68 13.82 15.65
N LEU A 190 -11.89 12.87 15.14
CA LEU A 190 -11.54 11.61 15.78
C LEU A 190 -10.04 11.57 16.14
#